data_3cf2c3c8c1eb259c1ab1a8ab563945b4
#
_entry.id   3cf2c3c8c1eb259c1ab1a8ab563945b4
#
_cell.length_a   1.000
_cell.length_b   1.000
_cell.length_c   1.000
_cell.angle_alpha   90.00
_cell.angle_beta   90.00
_cell.angle_gamma   90.00
#
_symmetry.space_group_name_H-M   'P 1'
#
loop_
_entity.id
_entity.type
_entity.pdbx_description
1 polymer ?
#
loop_
_entity_poly.entity_id
_entity_poly.type
_entity_poly.pdbx_seq_one_letter_code
_entity_poly.pdbx_strand_id
1 'polypeptide(L)'
;MAGLSQASQILVQDAENQKLDRDIFNEAYLMHTSTSPQYAIIASCDVAAAMMEPPGGTALVEESIGEALDFRRAMRKVDEEWGADWWFKVWGPDDLSEEGIEERDAWMLKPGERWHGFGQLADGFNMLDPIKATVITPGLDVDGDFADWGIPAAIVTKYLAEHGVIVEKCGLYSFFIMFTIGITKGRWNTLVTALQQFKDDYDKNHPLWKVLPEFVQKNPRYERVGLRDLCTQIHGVYKQNDVARLTTEMYLSDMVPAMRPADAFAKMAHREIDRVEIDHLEGRVTGVLLTPYPPGIPLLIPGERFN
;
A
#
# COMPACT_ATOMS: atom_id res chain seq x y z
N MET A 1 10.28 11.04 -8.95
CA MET A 1 11.53 10.24 -8.95
C MET A 1 12.35 10.67 -7.76
N ALA A 2 12.86 9.74 -6.98
CA ALA A 2 13.69 10.06 -5.81
C ALA A 2 15.17 9.99 -6.19
N GLY A 3 16.03 10.72 -5.47
CA GLY A 3 17.46 10.54 -5.55
C GLY A 3 17.91 9.16 -5.03
N LEU A 4 19.20 8.97 -4.86
CA LEU A 4 19.78 7.71 -4.37
C LEU A 4 19.31 7.33 -2.95
N SER A 5 18.83 8.31 -2.18
CA SER A 5 18.27 8.14 -0.85
C SER A 5 17.18 9.17 -0.60
N GLN A 6 16.53 9.08 0.55
CA GLN A 6 15.53 10.05 0.97
C GLN A 6 16.15 11.46 1.02
N ALA A 7 15.47 12.40 0.37
CA ALA A 7 15.82 13.80 0.36
C ALA A 7 14.55 14.64 0.47
N SER A 8 14.67 15.86 0.96
CA SER A 8 13.59 16.84 0.97
C SER A 8 14.07 18.18 0.43
N GLN A 9 13.15 18.92 -0.15
CA GLN A 9 13.39 20.26 -0.66
C GLN A 9 12.45 21.23 0.02
N ILE A 10 12.96 22.41 0.36
CA ILE A 10 12.14 23.51 0.85
C ILE A 10 11.95 24.48 -0.31
N LEU A 11 10.72 24.60 -0.78
CA LEU A 11 10.36 25.55 -1.82
C LEU A 11 9.85 26.83 -1.18
N VAL A 12 10.50 27.95 -1.49
CA VAL A 12 10.16 29.28 -0.94
C VAL A 12 9.73 30.18 -2.07
N GLN A 13 8.50 30.70 -1.98
CA GLN A 13 7.98 31.73 -2.86
C GLN A 13 7.69 32.99 -2.04
N ASP A 14 8.56 33.99 -2.14
CA ASP A 14 8.45 35.26 -1.42
C ASP A 14 8.68 36.43 -2.40
N ALA A 15 7.95 36.39 -3.56
CA ALA A 15 8.19 37.33 -4.66
C ALA A 15 7.69 38.74 -4.39
N GLU A 16 6.64 38.91 -3.59
CA GLU A 16 5.93 40.19 -3.52
C GLU A 16 6.26 41.04 -2.27
N ASN A 17 6.72 40.44 -1.18
CA ASN A 17 6.77 41.13 0.10
C ASN A 17 8.11 41.07 0.85
N GLN A 18 9.07 40.32 0.39
CA GLN A 18 10.35 40.09 1.06
C GLN A 18 10.18 39.86 2.58
N LYS A 19 9.15 39.06 2.94
CA LYS A 19 8.80 38.78 4.34
C LYS A 19 9.75 37.80 4.98
N LEU A 20 10.48 37.04 4.15
CA LEU A 20 11.43 36.06 4.61
C LEU A 20 12.83 36.68 4.65
N ASP A 21 13.33 36.93 5.86
CA ASP A 21 14.72 37.31 6.06
C ASP A 21 15.61 36.08 5.77
N ARG A 22 16.56 36.25 4.84
CA ARG A 22 17.43 35.15 4.40
C ARG A 22 18.36 34.66 5.52
N ASP A 23 18.83 35.55 6.37
CA ASP A 23 19.75 35.17 7.42
C ASP A 23 19.02 34.40 8.52
N ILE A 24 17.84 34.85 8.91
CA ILE A 24 16.99 34.14 9.88
C ILE A 24 16.56 32.79 9.33
N PHE A 25 16.19 32.71 8.03
CA PHE A 25 15.86 31.44 7.39
C PHE A 25 17.04 30.48 7.38
N ASN A 26 18.24 30.98 7.05
CA ASN A 26 19.43 30.15 6.98
C ASN A 26 19.81 29.61 8.36
N GLU A 27 19.72 30.43 9.43
CA GLU A 27 19.93 29.96 10.80
C GLU A 27 18.93 28.87 11.20
N ALA A 28 17.64 29.09 10.92
CA ALA A 28 16.62 28.07 11.16
C ALA A 28 16.86 26.78 10.36
N TYR A 29 17.27 26.92 9.10
CA TYR A 29 17.63 25.79 8.24
C TYR A 29 18.80 24.98 8.81
N LEU A 30 19.88 25.65 9.22
CA LEU A 30 21.07 25.01 9.81
C LEU A 30 20.75 24.29 11.13
N MET A 31 19.82 24.78 11.90
CA MET A 31 19.38 24.14 13.15
C MET A 31 18.63 22.81 12.88
N HIS A 32 18.03 22.62 11.72
CA HIS A 32 17.17 21.47 11.40
C HIS A 32 17.75 20.54 10.34
N THR A 33 18.91 20.84 9.80
CA THR A 33 19.56 20.05 8.75
C THR A 33 20.94 19.55 9.18
N SER A 34 21.46 18.58 8.43
CA SER A 34 22.84 18.12 8.63
C SER A 34 23.84 19.18 8.17
N THR A 35 24.90 19.39 8.95
CA THR A 35 26.06 20.19 8.56
C THR A 35 27.00 19.46 7.60
N SER A 36 26.72 18.18 7.31
CA SER A 36 27.50 17.32 6.39
C SER A 36 26.66 16.92 5.19
N PRO A 37 26.49 17.81 4.19
CA PRO A 37 25.67 17.53 3.03
C PRO A 37 26.24 16.35 2.23
N GLN A 38 25.36 15.45 1.84
CA GLN A 38 25.70 14.30 1.01
C GLN A 38 25.60 14.69 -0.47
N TYR A 39 26.72 15.10 -1.04
CA TYR A 39 26.78 15.55 -2.46
C TYR A 39 26.25 14.51 -3.45
N ALA A 40 26.46 13.22 -3.20
CA ALA A 40 25.90 12.18 -4.05
C ALA A 40 24.36 12.18 -4.07
N ILE A 41 23.72 12.45 -2.93
CA ILE A 41 22.26 12.58 -2.85
C ILE A 41 21.79 13.85 -3.57
N ILE A 42 22.45 14.99 -3.32
CA ILE A 42 22.13 16.26 -4.00
C ILE A 42 22.26 16.11 -5.52
N ALA A 43 23.39 15.58 -5.99
CA ALA A 43 23.61 15.35 -7.41
C ALA A 43 22.58 14.39 -8.01
N SER A 44 22.16 13.35 -7.29
CA SER A 44 21.14 12.43 -7.76
C SER A 44 19.76 13.09 -7.90
N CYS A 45 19.44 14.06 -7.05
CA CYS A 45 18.22 14.84 -7.17
C CYS A 45 18.24 15.75 -8.41
N ASP A 46 19.40 16.40 -8.67
CA ASP A 46 19.61 17.24 -9.83
C ASP A 46 19.51 16.44 -11.15
N VAL A 47 20.20 15.29 -11.21
CA VAL A 47 20.09 14.36 -12.33
C VAL A 47 18.66 13.86 -12.52
N ALA A 48 17.94 13.53 -11.43
CA ALA A 48 16.55 13.09 -11.52
C ALA A 48 15.65 14.20 -12.08
N ALA A 49 15.87 15.45 -11.70
CA ALA A 49 15.13 16.59 -12.26
C ALA A 49 15.41 16.75 -13.75
N ALA A 50 16.67 16.70 -14.17
CA ALA A 50 17.05 16.77 -15.58
C ALA A 50 16.49 15.61 -16.43
N MET A 51 16.42 14.39 -15.86
CA MET A 51 15.78 13.25 -16.52
C MET A 51 14.30 13.44 -16.78
N MET A 52 13.62 14.26 -15.95
CA MET A 52 12.19 14.54 -16.10
C MET A 52 11.89 15.71 -17.03
N GLU A 53 12.91 16.38 -17.57
CA GLU A 53 12.72 17.42 -18.58
C GLU A 53 12.23 16.84 -19.91
N PRO A 54 11.27 17.52 -20.59
CA PRO A 54 10.83 17.10 -21.91
C PRO A 54 11.96 17.18 -22.97
N PRO A 55 11.99 16.26 -23.96
CA PRO A 55 10.99 15.20 -24.21
C PRO A 55 11.25 13.90 -23.44
N GLY A 56 12.42 13.75 -22.83
CA GLY A 56 12.83 12.49 -22.18
C GLY A 56 11.94 12.11 -21.02
N GLY A 57 11.64 13.03 -20.12
CA GLY A 57 10.78 12.80 -18.98
C GLY A 57 9.34 12.43 -19.37
N THR A 58 8.79 13.06 -20.40
CA THR A 58 7.47 12.71 -20.94
C THR A 58 7.46 11.25 -21.40
N ALA A 59 8.45 10.83 -22.19
CA ALA A 59 8.54 9.45 -22.67
C ALA A 59 8.67 8.43 -21.54
N LEU A 60 9.44 8.73 -20.49
CA LEU A 60 9.57 7.85 -19.32
C LEU A 60 8.24 7.68 -18.56
N VAL A 61 7.45 8.74 -18.44
CA VAL A 61 6.14 8.70 -17.78
C VAL A 61 5.14 7.94 -18.65
N GLU A 62 5.08 8.25 -19.95
CA GLU A 62 4.19 7.55 -20.90
C GLU A 62 4.49 6.06 -20.97
N GLU A 63 5.76 5.65 -20.96
CA GLU A 63 6.15 4.24 -20.90
C GLU A 63 5.63 3.57 -19.62
N SER A 64 5.79 4.20 -18.45
CA SER A 64 5.30 3.64 -17.19
C SER A 64 3.78 3.50 -17.17
N ILE A 65 3.06 4.48 -17.71
CA ILE A 65 1.59 4.43 -17.84
C ILE A 65 1.20 3.32 -18.81
N GLY A 66 1.85 3.25 -19.98
CA GLY A 66 1.60 2.21 -20.99
C GLY A 66 1.76 0.80 -20.43
N GLU A 67 2.83 0.52 -19.71
CA GLU A 67 3.07 -0.79 -19.06
C GLU A 67 2.00 -1.12 -18.00
N ALA A 68 1.51 -0.13 -17.26
CA ALA A 68 0.42 -0.31 -16.29
C ALA A 68 -0.92 -0.62 -16.98
N LEU A 69 -1.21 0.04 -18.10
CA LEU A 69 -2.41 -0.21 -18.89
C LEU A 69 -2.34 -1.59 -19.55
N ASP A 70 -1.20 -1.97 -20.08
CA ASP A 70 -0.99 -3.29 -20.70
C ASP A 70 -1.12 -4.42 -19.68
N PHE A 71 -0.64 -4.23 -18.46
CA PHE A 71 -0.89 -5.17 -17.37
C PHE A 71 -2.40 -5.33 -17.08
N ARG A 72 -3.14 -4.22 -17.02
CA ARG A 72 -4.61 -4.26 -16.79
C ARG A 72 -5.33 -4.96 -17.93
N ARG A 73 -4.92 -4.71 -19.18
CA ARG A 73 -5.43 -5.43 -20.36
C ARG A 73 -5.15 -6.93 -20.28
N ALA A 74 -3.93 -7.30 -19.89
CA ALA A 74 -3.55 -8.70 -19.72
C ALA A 74 -4.38 -9.41 -18.65
N MET A 75 -4.58 -8.75 -17.48
CA MET A 75 -5.41 -9.32 -16.41
C MET A 75 -6.87 -9.48 -16.82
N ARG A 76 -7.42 -8.51 -17.55
CA ARG A 76 -8.78 -8.61 -18.10
C ARG A 76 -8.90 -9.76 -19.12
N LYS A 77 -7.91 -9.89 -19.99
CA LYS A 77 -7.89 -11.00 -20.96
C LYS A 77 -7.87 -12.37 -20.28
N VAL A 78 -7.12 -12.51 -19.18
CA VAL A 78 -7.14 -13.75 -18.38
C VAL A 78 -8.52 -13.96 -17.75
N ASP A 79 -9.17 -12.91 -17.23
CA ASP A 79 -10.52 -12.97 -16.67
C ASP A 79 -11.55 -13.41 -17.73
N GLU A 80 -11.45 -12.89 -18.96
CA GLU A 80 -12.30 -13.27 -20.08
C GLU A 80 -12.08 -14.73 -20.54
N GLU A 81 -10.82 -15.18 -20.61
CA GLU A 81 -10.46 -16.53 -21.03
C GLU A 81 -10.86 -17.60 -20.00
N TRP A 82 -10.75 -17.31 -18.72
CA TRP A 82 -11.04 -18.24 -17.63
C TRP A 82 -12.45 -18.08 -17.06
N GLY A 83 -13.09 -16.95 -17.26
CA GLY A 83 -14.45 -16.64 -16.82
C GLY A 83 -14.63 -16.82 -15.31
N ALA A 84 -15.65 -17.57 -14.91
CA ALA A 84 -15.97 -17.82 -13.51
C ALA A 84 -14.86 -18.56 -12.73
N ASP A 85 -13.91 -19.16 -13.43
CA ASP A 85 -12.79 -19.86 -12.80
C ASP A 85 -11.64 -18.91 -12.43
N TRP A 86 -11.66 -17.64 -12.87
CA TRP A 86 -10.66 -16.65 -12.48
C TRP A 86 -11.12 -15.80 -11.30
N TRP A 87 -10.19 -15.41 -10.44
CA TRP A 87 -10.52 -14.71 -9.19
C TRP A 87 -9.83 -13.36 -9.00
N PHE A 88 -8.67 -13.18 -9.61
CA PHE A 88 -7.86 -11.99 -9.38
C PHE A 88 -8.28 -10.88 -10.32
N LYS A 89 -8.71 -9.76 -9.76
CA LYS A 89 -9.11 -8.56 -10.52
C LYS A 89 -8.24 -7.39 -10.16
N VAL A 90 -7.99 -6.52 -11.13
CA VAL A 90 -7.31 -5.25 -10.84
C VAL A 90 -8.38 -4.22 -10.55
N TRP A 91 -8.32 -3.67 -9.35
CA TRP A 91 -9.26 -2.66 -8.88
C TRP A 91 -9.24 -1.40 -9.76
N GLY A 92 -10.41 -0.87 -10.09
CA GLY A 92 -10.60 0.29 -10.93
C GLY A 92 -12.05 0.48 -11.32
N PRO A 93 -12.37 1.45 -12.19
CA PRO A 93 -13.72 1.66 -12.72
C PRO A 93 -14.29 0.41 -13.38
N ASP A 94 -15.56 0.10 -13.08
CA ASP A 94 -16.25 -1.10 -13.59
C ASP A 94 -16.46 -1.06 -15.11
N ASP A 95 -16.68 0.16 -15.66
CA ASP A 95 -16.97 0.40 -17.06
C ASP A 95 -15.75 0.83 -17.89
N LEU A 96 -14.55 0.57 -17.39
CA LEU A 96 -13.30 0.88 -18.07
C LEU A 96 -13.18 0.08 -19.38
N SER A 97 -13.59 0.67 -20.49
CA SER A 97 -13.57 0.01 -21.81
C SER A 97 -12.14 -0.10 -22.37
N GLU A 98 -11.95 -1.01 -23.34
CA GLU A 98 -10.66 -1.12 -24.05
C GLU A 98 -10.30 0.17 -24.79
N GLU A 99 -11.28 0.85 -25.35
CA GLU A 99 -11.09 2.11 -26.08
C GLU A 99 -10.86 3.28 -25.13
N GLY A 100 -11.51 3.29 -23.95
CA GLY A 100 -11.44 4.38 -22.97
C GLY A 100 -10.29 4.25 -21.97
N ILE A 101 -9.58 3.14 -21.93
CA ILE A 101 -8.55 2.91 -20.90
C ILE A 101 -7.40 3.91 -20.91
N GLU A 102 -7.16 4.57 -22.06
CA GLU A 102 -6.11 5.60 -22.21
C GLU A 102 -6.64 7.00 -21.89
N GLU A 103 -7.95 7.17 -21.80
CA GLU A 103 -8.58 8.46 -21.55
C GLU A 103 -8.51 8.83 -20.06
N ARG A 104 -8.01 10.02 -19.76
CA ARG A 104 -7.89 10.50 -18.38
C ARG A 104 -9.22 10.45 -17.62
N ASP A 105 -10.31 10.83 -18.28
CA ASP A 105 -11.63 10.95 -17.66
C ASP A 105 -12.19 9.59 -17.23
N ALA A 106 -11.75 8.48 -17.85
CA ALA A 106 -12.11 7.12 -17.43
C ALA A 106 -11.58 6.74 -16.06
N TRP A 107 -10.57 7.45 -15.54
CA TRP A 107 -9.92 7.18 -14.25
C TRP A 107 -10.42 8.13 -13.14
N MET A 108 -11.29 9.09 -13.48
CA MET A 108 -11.85 9.99 -12.48
C MET A 108 -12.84 9.27 -11.57
N LEU A 109 -12.73 9.54 -10.27
CA LEU A 109 -13.68 9.02 -9.28
C LEU A 109 -14.94 9.89 -9.33
N LYS A 110 -16.06 9.30 -9.73
CA LYS A 110 -17.36 9.98 -9.73
C LYS A 110 -18.10 9.71 -8.41
N PRO A 111 -18.81 10.71 -7.85
CA PRO A 111 -19.52 10.54 -6.59
C PRO A 111 -20.49 9.35 -6.60
N GLY A 112 -20.42 8.48 -5.60
CA GLY A 112 -21.38 7.38 -5.41
C GLY A 112 -21.14 6.13 -6.26
N GLU A 113 -20.07 6.05 -7.05
CA GLU A 113 -19.71 4.81 -7.76
C GLU A 113 -19.30 3.71 -6.77
N ARG A 114 -19.80 2.51 -7.00
CA ARG A 114 -19.67 1.40 -6.07
C ARG A 114 -18.24 0.85 -6.00
N TRP A 115 -17.50 0.90 -7.11
CA TRP A 115 -16.16 0.29 -7.16
C TRP A 115 -15.15 0.89 -6.18
N HIS A 116 -15.34 2.18 -5.78
CA HIS A 116 -14.48 2.82 -4.77
C HIS A 116 -15.17 3.09 -3.43
N GLY A 117 -16.50 3.00 -3.35
CA GLY A 117 -17.26 3.15 -2.11
C GLY A 117 -17.33 4.57 -1.51
N PHE A 118 -16.75 5.59 -2.15
CA PHE A 118 -16.80 6.96 -1.64
C PHE A 118 -18.13 7.63 -2.03
N GLY A 119 -18.98 7.93 -1.03
CA GLY A 119 -20.30 8.51 -1.27
C GLY A 119 -20.29 9.98 -1.68
N GLN A 120 -19.40 10.78 -1.10
CA GLN A 120 -19.28 12.22 -1.36
C GLN A 120 -17.86 12.58 -1.79
N LEU A 121 -17.69 12.87 -3.06
CA LEU A 121 -16.46 13.40 -3.65
C LEU A 121 -16.78 14.65 -4.45
N ALA A 122 -15.87 15.62 -4.49
CA ALA A 122 -15.94 16.68 -5.45
C ALA A 122 -15.63 16.13 -6.84
N ASP A 123 -16.57 16.28 -7.78
CA ASP A 123 -16.40 15.81 -9.15
C ASP A 123 -15.22 16.49 -9.84
N GLY A 124 -14.46 15.73 -10.62
CA GLY A 124 -13.31 16.23 -11.37
C GLY A 124 -12.02 16.47 -10.56
N PHE A 125 -12.00 16.18 -9.24
CA PHE A 125 -10.82 16.41 -8.41
C PHE A 125 -9.99 15.15 -8.13
N ASN A 126 -10.63 13.99 -8.05
CA ASN A 126 -9.98 12.75 -7.65
C ASN A 126 -9.88 11.81 -8.82
N MET A 127 -8.71 11.23 -9.00
CA MET A 127 -8.43 10.27 -10.08
C MET A 127 -7.67 9.08 -9.51
N LEU A 128 -8.03 7.89 -9.94
CA LEU A 128 -7.20 6.71 -9.71
C LEU A 128 -5.97 6.80 -10.60
N ASP A 129 -4.79 6.76 -10.00
CA ASP A 129 -3.52 6.74 -10.73
C ASP A 129 -3.34 5.38 -11.42
N PRO A 130 -3.31 5.30 -12.76
CA PRO A 130 -3.22 4.04 -13.49
C PRO A 130 -2.00 3.19 -13.16
N ILE A 131 -0.86 3.83 -12.81
CA ILE A 131 0.38 3.15 -12.47
C ILE A 131 0.34 2.46 -11.08
N LYS A 132 -0.67 2.78 -10.29
CA LYS A 132 -0.92 2.17 -8.98
C LYS A 132 -1.99 1.11 -9.13
N ALA A 133 -1.58 -0.14 -9.26
CA ALA A 133 -2.50 -1.25 -9.47
C ALA A 133 -2.70 -2.06 -8.19
N THR A 134 -3.93 -2.09 -7.71
CA THR A 134 -4.34 -2.95 -6.60
C THR A 134 -5.01 -4.20 -7.17
N VAL A 135 -4.45 -5.36 -6.86
CA VAL A 135 -5.04 -6.65 -7.23
C VAL A 135 -5.89 -7.13 -6.07
N ILE A 136 -7.16 -7.42 -6.35
CA ILE A 136 -8.13 -7.94 -5.39
C ILE A 136 -8.10 -9.47 -5.43
N THR A 137 -8.18 -10.09 -4.25
CA THR A 137 -8.39 -11.52 -4.05
C THR A 137 -9.79 -11.76 -3.50
N PRO A 138 -10.43 -12.93 -3.76
CA PRO A 138 -11.78 -13.20 -3.27
C PRO A 138 -11.85 -13.32 -1.75
N GLY A 139 -12.99 -12.95 -1.17
CA GLY A 139 -13.28 -13.16 0.25
C GLY A 139 -13.82 -11.97 1.02
N LEU A 140 -13.70 -10.76 0.49
CA LEU A 140 -14.22 -9.53 1.09
C LEU A 140 -14.71 -8.60 -0.02
N ASP A 141 -15.88 -8.02 0.14
CA ASP A 141 -16.40 -7.02 -0.79
C ASP A 141 -16.10 -5.57 -0.35
N VAL A 142 -16.55 -4.60 -1.14
CA VAL A 142 -16.34 -3.17 -0.87
C VAL A 142 -17.18 -2.65 0.31
N ASP A 143 -18.24 -3.35 0.67
CA ASP A 143 -19.09 -3.01 1.81
C ASP A 143 -18.54 -3.57 3.13
N GLY A 144 -17.48 -4.40 3.06
CA GLY A 144 -16.82 -5.01 4.21
C GLY A 144 -17.39 -6.37 4.60
N ASP A 145 -18.26 -6.94 3.76
CA ASP A 145 -18.90 -8.23 4.01
C ASP A 145 -18.01 -9.39 3.55
N PHE A 146 -17.82 -10.35 4.45
CA PHE A 146 -17.07 -11.56 4.14
C PHE A 146 -17.90 -12.56 3.32
N ALA A 147 -17.34 -13.02 2.23
CA ALA A 147 -17.90 -14.13 1.45
C ALA A 147 -17.85 -15.46 2.24
N ASP A 148 -18.41 -16.54 1.66
CA ASP A 148 -18.37 -17.87 2.30
C ASP A 148 -16.99 -18.53 2.19
N TRP A 149 -16.20 -18.13 1.22
CA TRP A 149 -14.83 -18.56 1.02
C TRP A 149 -13.95 -17.36 0.61
N GLY A 150 -12.65 -17.49 0.80
CA GLY A 150 -11.75 -16.41 0.42
C GLY A 150 -10.28 -16.83 0.38
N ILE A 151 -9.49 -16.00 -0.28
CA ILE A 151 -8.05 -16.16 -0.42
C ILE A 151 -7.38 -14.94 0.22
N PRO A 152 -6.93 -15.04 1.47
CA PRO A 152 -6.23 -13.94 2.14
C PRO A 152 -5.00 -13.50 1.34
N ALA A 153 -4.89 -12.22 1.06
CA ALA A 153 -3.82 -11.67 0.23
C ALA A 153 -2.42 -11.95 0.78
N ALA A 154 -2.28 -12.10 2.10
CA ALA A 154 -1.02 -12.46 2.73
C ALA A 154 -0.45 -13.81 2.25
N ILE A 155 -1.30 -14.77 1.89
CA ILE A 155 -0.86 -16.05 1.33
C ILE A 155 -0.41 -15.87 -0.11
N VAL A 156 -1.18 -15.11 -0.91
CA VAL A 156 -0.82 -14.82 -2.31
C VAL A 156 0.51 -14.07 -2.38
N THR A 157 0.68 -13.03 -1.57
CA THR A 157 1.91 -12.23 -1.57
C THR A 157 3.12 -13.02 -1.08
N LYS A 158 2.92 -13.94 -0.14
CA LYS A 158 3.98 -14.86 0.29
C LYS A 158 4.37 -15.81 -0.83
N TYR A 159 3.39 -16.36 -1.56
CA TYR A 159 3.62 -17.18 -2.73
C TYR A 159 4.39 -16.40 -3.81
N LEU A 160 3.92 -15.21 -4.14
CA LEU A 160 4.58 -14.33 -5.11
C LEU A 160 6.03 -14.04 -4.75
N ALA A 161 6.32 -13.79 -3.47
CA ALA A 161 7.67 -13.53 -2.99
C ALA A 161 8.62 -14.72 -3.23
N GLU A 162 8.16 -15.95 -3.03
CA GLU A 162 8.93 -17.16 -3.31
C GLU A 162 9.10 -17.43 -4.82
N HIS A 163 8.29 -16.74 -5.66
CA HIS A 163 8.40 -16.76 -7.13
C HIS A 163 9.09 -15.50 -7.70
N GLY A 164 9.79 -14.74 -6.83
CA GLY A 164 10.59 -13.58 -7.25
C GLY A 164 9.80 -12.29 -7.51
N VAL A 165 8.54 -12.22 -7.09
CA VAL A 165 7.70 -11.03 -7.20
C VAL A 165 7.44 -10.43 -5.82
N ILE A 166 7.98 -9.24 -5.57
CA ILE A 166 7.77 -8.47 -4.33
C ILE A 166 6.71 -7.42 -4.59
N VAL A 167 5.63 -7.45 -3.82
CA VAL A 167 4.57 -6.45 -3.87
C VAL A 167 4.89 -5.27 -2.94
N GLU A 168 4.32 -4.11 -3.24
CA GLU A 168 4.56 -2.89 -2.44
C GLU A 168 3.83 -2.93 -1.09
N LYS A 169 2.56 -3.34 -1.10
CA LYS A 169 1.71 -3.44 0.11
C LYS A 169 0.77 -4.63 0.02
N CYS A 170 0.38 -5.15 1.20
CA CYS A 170 -0.59 -6.22 1.34
C CYS A 170 -1.69 -5.80 2.30
N GLY A 171 -2.94 -5.88 1.88
CA GLY A 171 -4.14 -5.77 2.72
C GLY A 171 -4.69 -7.14 3.11
N LEU A 172 -5.94 -7.20 3.60
CA LEU A 172 -6.60 -8.47 3.95
C LEU A 172 -6.89 -9.31 2.69
N TYR A 173 -7.53 -8.70 1.69
CA TYR A 173 -7.93 -9.32 0.41
C TYR A 173 -7.50 -8.49 -0.80
N SER A 174 -6.40 -7.79 -0.68
CA SER A 174 -5.82 -7.06 -1.79
C SER A 174 -4.32 -6.90 -1.59
N PHE A 175 -3.61 -6.74 -2.70
CA PHE A 175 -2.22 -6.34 -2.66
C PHE A 175 -1.94 -5.29 -3.74
N PHE A 176 -0.96 -4.45 -3.48
CA PHE A 176 -0.67 -3.29 -4.30
C PHE A 176 0.69 -3.43 -4.98
N ILE A 177 0.70 -3.11 -6.26
CA ILE A 177 1.91 -3.02 -7.09
C ILE A 177 1.98 -1.65 -7.74
N MET A 178 3.20 -1.19 -8.01
CA MET A 178 3.45 0.12 -8.61
C MET A 178 4.31 0.00 -9.85
N PHE A 179 3.85 0.60 -10.94
CA PHE A 179 4.59 0.68 -12.20
C PHE A 179 5.49 1.91 -12.18
N THR A 180 6.69 1.74 -11.70
CA THR A 180 7.71 2.79 -11.70
C THR A 180 8.47 2.80 -13.02
N ILE A 181 9.19 3.90 -13.31
CA ILE A 181 10.10 3.99 -14.44
C ILE A 181 11.06 2.80 -14.46
N GLY A 182 11.13 2.11 -15.61
CA GLY A 182 11.94 0.91 -15.81
C GLY A 182 11.25 -0.42 -15.47
N ILE A 183 9.96 -0.43 -15.13
CA ILE A 183 9.15 -1.65 -15.15
C ILE A 183 8.83 -2.00 -16.60
N THR A 184 9.05 -3.25 -16.96
CA THR A 184 8.87 -3.76 -18.32
C THR A 184 7.87 -4.91 -18.35
N LYS A 185 7.31 -5.19 -19.52
CA LYS A 185 6.40 -6.29 -19.78
C LYS A 185 6.90 -7.64 -19.23
N GLY A 186 8.18 -7.93 -19.35
CA GLY A 186 8.75 -9.16 -18.79
C GLY A 186 8.56 -9.29 -17.30
N ARG A 187 8.67 -8.21 -16.55
CA ARG A 187 8.52 -8.20 -15.09
C ARG A 187 7.09 -8.39 -14.64
N TRP A 188 6.14 -7.62 -15.17
CA TRP A 188 4.74 -7.77 -14.75
C TRP A 188 4.10 -9.04 -15.32
N ASN A 189 4.57 -9.56 -16.46
CA ASN A 189 4.11 -10.84 -16.99
C ASN A 189 4.48 -12.01 -16.06
N THR A 190 5.61 -11.92 -15.36
CA THR A 190 5.96 -12.87 -14.30
C THR A 190 4.90 -12.89 -13.20
N LEU A 191 4.37 -11.74 -12.81
CA LEU A 191 3.26 -11.65 -11.85
C LEU A 191 2.01 -12.36 -12.37
N VAL A 192 1.58 -12.07 -13.61
CA VAL A 192 0.39 -12.72 -14.21
C VAL A 192 0.56 -14.23 -14.22
N THR A 193 1.71 -14.72 -14.67
CA THR A 193 2.00 -16.17 -14.70
C THR A 193 2.01 -16.78 -13.31
N ALA A 194 2.57 -16.09 -12.31
CA ALA A 194 2.59 -16.58 -10.93
C ALA A 194 1.18 -16.63 -10.33
N LEU A 195 0.27 -15.72 -10.69
CA LEU A 195 -1.13 -15.76 -10.25
C LEU A 195 -1.88 -16.94 -10.88
N GLN A 196 -1.63 -17.23 -12.16
CA GLN A 196 -2.21 -18.42 -12.83
C GLN A 196 -1.69 -19.71 -12.19
N GLN A 197 -0.39 -19.78 -11.89
CA GLN A 197 0.19 -20.92 -11.20
C GLN A 197 -0.35 -21.08 -9.78
N PHE A 198 -0.53 -19.95 -9.04
CA PHE A 198 -1.17 -19.96 -7.72
C PHE A 198 -2.57 -20.59 -7.79
N LYS A 199 -3.36 -20.21 -8.80
CA LYS A 199 -4.69 -20.77 -8.99
C LYS A 199 -4.63 -22.28 -9.21
N ASP A 200 -3.76 -22.75 -10.08
CA ASP A 200 -3.56 -24.18 -10.33
C ASP A 200 -3.17 -24.95 -9.06
N ASP A 201 -2.26 -24.41 -8.27
CA ASP A 201 -1.81 -25.00 -7.02
C ASP A 201 -2.91 -25.01 -5.95
N TYR A 202 -3.74 -23.94 -5.91
CA TYR A 202 -4.91 -23.84 -5.04
C TYR A 202 -5.98 -24.87 -5.41
N ASP A 203 -6.34 -24.99 -6.69
CA ASP A 203 -7.37 -25.91 -7.18
C ASP A 203 -6.99 -27.36 -6.89
N LYS A 204 -5.73 -27.70 -7.03
CA LYS A 204 -5.17 -29.01 -6.70
C LYS A 204 -4.91 -29.19 -5.21
N ASN A 205 -5.10 -28.15 -4.40
CA ASN A 205 -4.81 -28.12 -2.98
C ASN A 205 -3.40 -28.67 -2.66
N HIS A 206 -2.41 -28.24 -3.44
CA HIS A 206 -1.04 -28.73 -3.25
C HIS A 206 -0.51 -28.43 -1.85
N PRO A 207 0.25 -29.35 -1.23
CA PRO A 207 0.80 -29.15 0.11
C PRO A 207 1.84 -28.03 0.12
N LEU A 208 1.92 -27.31 1.23
CA LEU A 208 2.76 -26.12 1.35
C LEU A 208 4.25 -26.41 1.17
N TRP A 209 4.74 -27.60 1.49
CA TRP A 209 6.13 -27.94 1.22
C TRP A 209 6.50 -27.84 -0.26
N LYS A 210 5.50 -28.00 -1.17
CA LYS A 210 5.68 -27.91 -2.60
C LYS A 210 5.58 -26.46 -3.10
N VAL A 211 4.64 -25.70 -2.58
CA VAL A 211 4.27 -24.38 -3.11
C VAL A 211 4.89 -23.20 -2.35
N LEU A 212 5.29 -23.41 -1.11
CA LEU A 212 5.93 -22.44 -0.22
C LEU A 212 7.10 -23.08 0.56
N PRO A 213 8.11 -23.63 -0.13
CA PRO A 213 9.19 -24.38 0.49
C PRO A 213 10.01 -23.57 1.50
N GLU A 214 10.30 -22.29 1.23
CA GLU A 214 11.05 -21.44 2.16
C GLU A 214 10.26 -21.13 3.43
N PHE A 215 8.94 -20.94 3.29
CA PHE A 215 8.06 -20.75 4.43
C PHE A 215 8.02 -22.01 5.31
N VAL A 216 7.85 -23.18 4.70
CA VAL A 216 7.78 -24.47 5.40
C VAL A 216 9.10 -24.78 6.08
N GLN A 217 10.25 -24.49 5.49
CA GLN A 217 11.55 -24.66 6.12
C GLN A 217 11.64 -23.94 7.48
N LYS A 218 11.04 -22.76 7.58
CA LYS A 218 10.97 -21.96 8.82
C LYS A 218 9.82 -22.37 9.73
N ASN A 219 8.81 -23.04 9.18
CA ASN A 219 7.57 -23.40 9.86
C ASN A 219 7.15 -24.85 9.55
N PRO A 220 7.90 -25.89 10.00
CA PRO A 220 7.70 -27.28 9.58
C PRO A 220 6.30 -27.85 9.90
N ARG A 221 5.59 -27.26 10.87
CA ARG A 221 4.21 -27.66 11.22
C ARG A 221 3.21 -27.54 10.09
N TYR A 222 3.51 -26.73 9.08
CA TYR A 222 2.65 -26.51 7.92
C TYR A 222 2.98 -27.39 6.72
N GLU A 223 4.00 -28.24 6.80
CA GLU A 223 4.52 -29.04 5.67
C GLU A 223 3.43 -29.73 4.86
N ARG A 224 2.49 -30.38 5.53
CA ARG A 224 1.43 -31.20 4.91
C ARG A 224 0.10 -30.46 4.75
N VAL A 225 0.00 -29.21 5.17
CA VAL A 225 -1.21 -28.40 4.99
C VAL A 225 -1.36 -28.07 3.49
N GLY A 226 -2.54 -28.25 2.95
CA GLY A 226 -2.84 -27.84 1.58
C GLY A 226 -2.98 -26.32 1.46
N LEU A 227 -2.65 -25.79 0.29
CA LEU A 227 -2.73 -24.32 0.04
C LEU A 227 -4.15 -23.81 0.24
N ARG A 228 -5.16 -24.49 -0.31
CA ARG A 228 -6.58 -24.14 -0.14
C ARG A 228 -7.02 -24.29 1.31
N ASP A 229 -6.56 -25.33 2.00
CA ASP A 229 -6.90 -25.56 3.41
C ASP A 229 -6.37 -24.42 4.30
N LEU A 230 -5.16 -23.93 4.04
CA LEU A 230 -4.61 -22.78 4.75
C LEU A 230 -5.42 -21.51 4.47
N CYS A 231 -5.78 -21.25 3.22
CA CYS A 231 -6.64 -20.11 2.85
C CYS A 231 -7.98 -20.18 3.60
N THR A 232 -8.63 -21.34 3.61
CA THR A 232 -9.90 -21.56 4.30
C THR A 232 -9.78 -21.31 5.81
N GLN A 233 -8.72 -21.81 6.45
CA GLN A 233 -8.49 -21.60 7.87
C GLN A 233 -8.32 -20.12 8.23
N ILE A 234 -7.47 -19.39 7.49
CA ILE A 234 -7.21 -17.98 7.77
C ILE A 234 -8.45 -17.13 7.44
N HIS A 235 -9.13 -17.40 6.33
CA HIS A 235 -10.39 -16.74 5.98
C HIS A 235 -11.45 -16.93 7.09
N GLY A 236 -11.60 -18.15 7.61
CA GLY A 236 -12.50 -18.45 8.72
C GLY A 236 -12.18 -17.65 9.98
N VAL A 237 -10.91 -17.51 10.33
CA VAL A 237 -10.46 -16.67 11.45
C VAL A 237 -10.78 -15.20 11.21
N TYR A 238 -10.55 -14.68 10.01
CA TYR A 238 -10.85 -13.29 9.67
C TYR A 238 -12.36 -13.00 9.75
N LYS A 239 -13.18 -13.90 9.20
CA LYS A 239 -14.64 -13.80 9.23
C LYS A 239 -15.19 -13.92 10.66
N GLN A 240 -14.72 -14.90 11.43
CA GLN A 240 -15.17 -15.13 12.81
C GLN A 240 -14.89 -13.95 13.73
N ASN A 241 -13.78 -13.25 13.53
CA ASN A 241 -13.34 -12.14 14.35
C ASN A 241 -13.66 -10.77 13.74
N ASP A 242 -14.38 -10.75 12.61
CA ASP A 242 -14.75 -9.50 11.91
C ASP A 242 -13.56 -8.55 11.70
N VAL A 243 -12.44 -9.11 11.21
CA VAL A 243 -11.16 -8.39 11.12
C VAL A 243 -11.26 -7.19 10.18
N ALA A 244 -12.09 -7.25 9.14
CA ALA A 244 -12.30 -6.14 8.21
C ALA A 244 -12.87 -4.91 8.93
N ARG A 245 -13.93 -5.10 9.73
CA ARG A 245 -14.52 -4.03 10.54
C ARG A 245 -13.52 -3.48 11.56
N LEU A 246 -12.82 -4.36 12.29
CA LEU A 246 -11.86 -3.94 13.31
C LEU A 246 -10.71 -3.12 12.72
N THR A 247 -10.20 -3.49 11.54
CA THR A 247 -9.13 -2.73 10.87
C THR A 247 -9.59 -1.36 10.35
N THR A 248 -10.89 -1.17 10.14
CA THR A 248 -11.48 0.12 9.77
C THR A 248 -11.80 0.95 11.01
N GLU A 249 -12.45 0.35 12.01
CA GLU A 249 -12.83 1.03 13.26
C GLU A 249 -11.63 1.65 13.98
N MET A 250 -10.50 0.98 13.99
CA MET A 250 -9.32 1.53 14.68
C MET A 250 -8.88 2.91 14.16
N TYR A 251 -9.22 3.26 12.90
CA TYR A 251 -8.95 4.59 12.32
C TYR A 251 -10.14 5.55 12.40
N LEU A 252 -11.35 5.04 12.65
CA LEU A 252 -12.57 5.84 12.76
C LEU A 252 -12.94 6.15 14.21
N SER A 253 -12.33 5.44 15.17
CA SER A 253 -12.59 5.69 16.59
C SER A 253 -12.02 7.05 17.03
N ASP A 254 -12.64 7.65 18.02
CA ASP A 254 -12.23 8.94 18.56
C ASP A 254 -10.80 8.86 19.15
N MET A 255 -9.92 9.72 18.67
CA MET A 255 -8.60 9.91 19.26
C MET A 255 -8.68 11.03 20.31
N VAL A 256 -8.50 10.67 21.59
CA VAL A 256 -8.64 11.61 22.70
C VAL A 256 -7.26 12.07 23.17
N PRO A 257 -6.81 13.28 22.82
CA PRO A 257 -5.56 13.84 23.32
C PRO A 257 -5.69 14.14 24.82
N ALA A 258 -4.81 13.54 25.63
CA ALA A 258 -4.76 13.74 27.07
C ALA A 258 -3.61 14.67 27.47
N MET A 259 -2.56 14.75 26.66
CA MET A 259 -1.42 15.66 26.83
C MET A 259 -0.74 15.92 25.47
N ARG A 260 0.12 16.92 25.40
CA ARG A 260 0.90 17.20 24.20
C ARG A 260 1.94 16.10 23.96
N PRO A 261 2.25 15.74 22.69
CA PRO A 261 3.29 14.74 22.39
C PRO A 261 4.65 15.07 23.04
N ALA A 262 5.03 16.35 23.13
CA ALA A 262 6.26 16.78 23.76
C ALA A 262 6.29 16.48 25.27
N ASP A 263 5.16 16.65 25.97
CA ASP A 263 5.05 16.35 27.40
C ASP A 263 5.09 14.82 27.64
N ALA A 264 4.44 14.04 26.77
CA ALA A 264 4.51 12.58 26.81
C ALA A 264 5.95 12.09 26.54
N PHE A 265 6.65 12.68 25.58
CA PHE A 265 8.05 12.37 25.32
C PHE A 265 8.96 12.71 26.51
N ALA A 266 8.75 13.87 27.16
CA ALA A 266 9.51 14.24 28.36
C ALA A 266 9.34 13.19 29.48
N LYS A 267 8.10 12.73 29.73
CA LYS A 267 7.82 11.65 30.68
C LYS A 267 8.53 10.35 30.31
N MET A 268 8.52 9.97 29.05
CA MET A 268 9.23 8.80 28.56
C MET A 268 10.75 8.95 28.79
N ALA A 269 11.32 10.10 28.45
CA ALA A 269 12.76 10.39 28.62
C ALA A 269 13.20 10.34 30.09
N HIS A 270 12.32 10.78 31.00
CA HIS A 270 12.56 10.72 32.44
C HIS A 270 12.17 9.39 33.09
N ARG A 271 11.73 8.40 32.31
CA ARG A 271 11.27 7.09 32.79
C ARG A 271 10.04 7.15 33.69
N GLU A 272 9.18 8.11 33.47
CA GLU A 272 7.90 8.29 34.18
C GLU A 272 6.74 7.61 33.44
N ILE A 273 7.03 6.49 32.79
CA ILE A 273 6.05 5.67 32.09
C ILE A 273 6.13 4.22 32.53
N ASP A 274 4.99 3.53 32.49
CA ASP A 274 4.88 2.11 32.81
C ASP A 274 4.87 1.27 31.54
N ARG A 275 5.38 0.02 31.64
CA ARG A 275 5.10 -1.03 30.68
C ARG A 275 3.83 -1.72 31.11
N VAL A 276 2.88 -1.84 30.19
CA VAL A 276 1.54 -2.38 30.46
C VAL A 276 1.22 -3.45 29.45
N GLU A 277 0.64 -4.56 29.92
CA GLU A 277 0.11 -5.61 29.05
C GLU A 277 -1.04 -5.09 28.21
N ILE A 278 -1.21 -5.66 27.00
CA ILE A 278 -2.19 -5.19 26.02
C ILE A 278 -3.62 -5.18 26.56
N ASP A 279 -3.97 -6.15 27.39
CA ASP A 279 -5.30 -6.27 27.99
C ASP A 279 -5.62 -5.20 29.06
N HIS A 280 -4.66 -4.33 29.39
CA HIS A 280 -4.80 -3.30 30.41
C HIS A 280 -4.55 -1.88 29.84
N LEU A 281 -4.66 -1.71 28.50
CA LEU A 281 -4.39 -0.44 27.83
C LEU A 281 -5.56 0.53 27.88
N GLU A 282 -6.80 0.03 27.95
CA GLU A 282 -8.01 0.88 27.95
C GLU A 282 -7.92 2.01 29.00
N GLY A 283 -8.23 3.23 28.56
CA GLY A 283 -8.19 4.44 29.36
C GLY A 283 -6.79 4.98 29.69
N ARG A 284 -5.72 4.26 29.38
CA ARG A 284 -4.35 4.73 29.58
C ARG A 284 -3.89 5.66 28.44
N VAL A 285 -2.86 6.46 28.73
CA VAL A 285 -2.28 7.40 27.77
C VAL A 285 -0.99 6.82 27.22
N THR A 286 -0.87 6.74 25.89
CA THR A 286 0.35 6.20 25.27
C THR A 286 1.54 7.15 25.41
N GLY A 287 2.68 6.61 25.78
CA GLY A 287 3.97 7.30 25.75
C GLY A 287 4.73 7.12 24.43
N VAL A 288 4.25 6.23 23.53
CA VAL A 288 4.93 5.85 22.29
C VAL A 288 3.99 5.98 21.08
N LEU A 289 4.60 6.13 19.91
CA LEU A 289 3.90 6.09 18.64
C LEU A 289 3.46 4.64 18.36
N LEU A 290 2.18 4.43 18.10
CA LEU A 290 1.62 3.16 17.65
C LEU A 290 1.28 3.25 16.17
N THR A 291 1.99 2.49 15.35
CA THR A 291 1.80 2.50 13.90
C THR A 291 1.64 1.07 13.39
N PRO A 292 0.42 0.64 13.03
CA PRO A 292 0.21 -0.64 12.35
C PRO A 292 0.88 -0.64 10.96
N TYR A 293 1.45 -1.77 10.58
CA TYR A 293 2.06 -1.91 9.26
C TYR A 293 1.62 -3.20 8.58
N PRO A 294 0.93 -3.15 7.44
CA PRO A 294 0.41 -2.00 6.72
C PRO A 294 -0.75 -1.30 7.45
N PRO A 295 -1.11 -0.01 7.15
CA PRO A 295 -0.58 0.79 6.05
C PRO A 295 0.60 1.71 6.42
N GLY A 296 1.06 1.72 7.67
CA GLY A 296 2.11 2.63 8.13
C GLY A 296 1.58 4.03 8.50
N ILE A 297 0.30 4.13 8.84
CA ILE A 297 -0.35 5.34 9.33
C ILE A 297 -0.40 5.26 10.86
N PRO A 298 0.04 6.29 11.59
CA PRO A 298 -0.07 6.31 13.05
C PRO A 298 -1.52 6.12 13.51
N LEU A 299 -1.73 5.14 14.38
CA LEU A 299 -3.02 4.89 15.03
C LEU A 299 -3.17 5.74 16.29
N LEU A 300 -2.11 5.79 17.09
CA LEU A 300 -2.02 6.66 18.27
C LEU A 300 -0.67 7.35 18.29
N ILE A 301 -0.68 8.65 18.60
CA ILE A 301 0.54 9.43 18.86
C ILE A 301 0.78 9.59 20.36
N PRO A 302 2.03 9.84 20.80
CA PRO A 302 2.32 10.07 22.22
C PRO A 302 1.41 11.13 22.82
N GLY A 303 0.78 10.80 23.95
CA GLY A 303 -0.14 11.71 24.64
C GLY A 303 -1.62 11.44 24.38
N GLU A 304 -1.98 10.54 23.47
CA GLU A 304 -3.36 10.12 23.24
C GLU A 304 -3.75 8.94 24.13
N ARG A 305 -5.07 8.80 24.37
CA ARG A 305 -5.66 7.81 25.24
C ARG A 305 -6.15 6.62 24.43
N PHE A 306 -5.89 5.41 24.93
CA PHE A 306 -6.54 4.19 24.44
C PHE A 306 -8.01 4.18 24.84
N ASN A 307 -8.90 3.97 23.89
CA ASN A 307 -10.33 3.80 24.07
C ASN A 307 -10.76 2.34 23.94
#